data_652a220ca0dd65d9d2fdb16f79864b23
#
_entry.id   652a220ca0dd65d9d2fdb16f79864b23
#
_cell.length_a   1.000
_cell.length_b   1.000
_cell.length_c   1.000
_cell.angle_alpha   90.00
_cell.angle_beta   90.00
_cell.angle_gamma   90.00
#
_symmetry.space_group_name_H-M   'P 1'
#
loop_
_entity.id
_entity.type
_entity.pdbx_description
1 polymer ?
#
loop_
_entity_poly.entity_id
_entity_poly.type
_entity_poly.pdbx_seq_one_letter_code
_entity_poly.pdbx_strand_id
1 'polypeptide(L)'
;MKVLLIEDSKFQRLANERALVKAGYSVIHAADGEQGLRSACEQLPDLVLLDMMLPKVSGLDVLRALKGDPLVKHIPVIVLSGLGQANEAKLLKEGAAAFFVKSEKSLENNSSILIQAVEAVLSNAKARV
;
A
#
# COMPACT_ATOMS: atom_id res chain seq x y z
N MET A 1 7.09 -12.44 4.43
CA MET A 1 6.11 -11.96 3.45
C MET A 1 6.62 -10.75 2.70
N LYS A 2 6.21 -10.62 1.48
CA LYS A 2 6.70 -9.61 0.55
C LYS A 2 5.67 -8.47 0.42
N VAL A 3 6.10 -7.23 0.64
CA VAL A 3 5.25 -6.04 0.56
C VAL A 3 5.75 -5.15 -0.57
N LEU A 4 4.83 -4.77 -1.47
CA LEU A 4 5.13 -3.78 -2.51
C LEU A 4 4.72 -2.41 -2.01
N LEU A 5 5.66 -1.47 -1.96
CA LEU A 5 5.43 -0.10 -1.52
C LEU A 5 5.51 0.83 -2.74
N ILE A 6 4.38 1.44 -3.08
CA ILE A 6 4.27 2.38 -4.19
C ILE A 6 4.19 3.79 -3.60
N GLU A 7 5.31 4.51 -3.65
CA GLU A 7 5.49 5.81 -3.02
C GLU A 7 6.52 6.63 -3.80
N ASP A 8 6.15 7.82 -4.25
CA ASP A 8 7.06 8.66 -5.03
C ASP A 8 8.04 9.47 -4.17
N SER A 9 7.68 9.79 -2.92
CA SER A 9 8.56 10.50 -2.01
C SER A 9 9.66 9.57 -1.51
N LYS A 10 10.90 9.85 -1.87
CA LYS A 10 12.04 9.05 -1.44
C LYS A 10 12.16 9.01 0.09
N PHE A 11 11.91 10.13 0.75
CA PHE A 11 11.98 10.21 2.21
C PHE A 11 10.94 9.31 2.87
N GLN A 12 9.67 9.40 2.45
CA GLN A 12 8.60 8.58 3.01
C GLN A 12 8.78 7.12 2.65
N ARG A 13 9.23 6.83 1.42
CA ARG A 13 9.49 5.47 0.98
C ARG A 13 10.54 4.79 1.85
N LEU A 14 11.66 5.49 2.11
CA LEU A 14 12.74 4.93 2.95
C LEU A 14 12.28 4.72 4.39
N ALA A 15 11.51 5.67 4.94
CA ALA A 15 11.00 5.54 6.30
C ALA A 15 10.07 4.34 6.44
N ASN A 16 9.14 4.17 5.51
CA ASN A 16 8.22 3.04 5.52
C ASN A 16 8.94 1.72 5.25
N GLU A 17 9.89 1.71 4.34
CA GLU A 17 10.69 0.53 4.05
C GLU A 17 11.44 0.05 5.30
N ARG A 18 12.08 0.96 6.02
CA ARG A 18 12.80 0.62 7.26
C ARG A 18 11.87 0.00 8.29
N ALA A 19 10.68 0.58 8.47
CA ALA A 19 9.70 0.07 9.41
C ALA A 19 9.25 -1.35 9.04
N LEU A 20 8.98 -1.58 7.76
CA LEU A 20 8.54 -2.89 7.26
C LEU A 20 9.65 -3.95 7.38
N VAL A 21 10.87 -3.60 7.00
CA VAL A 21 12.02 -4.52 7.12
C VAL A 21 12.27 -4.87 8.59
N LYS A 22 12.20 -3.89 9.47
CA LYS A 22 12.36 -4.12 10.91
C LYS A 22 11.29 -5.06 11.45
N ALA A 23 10.08 -5.02 10.89
CA ALA A 23 8.98 -5.89 11.28
C ALA A 23 9.07 -7.29 10.66
N GLY A 24 10.06 -7.55 9.82
CA GLY A 24 10.29 -8.87 9.24
C GLY A 24 9.79 -9.06 7.81
N TYR A 25 9.35 -8.00 7.15
CA TYR A 25 8.87 -8.08 5.77
C TYR A 25 10.00 -7.84 4.76
N SER A 26 9.91 -8.48 3.60
CA SER A 26 10.71 -8.13 2.44
C SER A 26 9.98 -7.03 1.69
N VAL A 27 10.69 -5.99 1.26
CA VAL A 27 10.06 -4.83 0.62
C VAL A 27 10.55 -4.68 -0.82
N ILE A 28 9.58 -4.52 -1.72
CA ILE A 28 9.82 -4.09 -3.09
C ILE A 28 9.27 -2.66 -3.16
N HIS A 29 10.00 -1.73 -3.74
CA HIS A 29 9.51 -0.37 -3.85
C HIS A 29 9.36 0.06 -5.31
N ALA A 30 8.38 0.91 -5.55
CA ALA A 30 8.13 1.54 -6.84
C ALA A 30 7.92 3.03 -6.62
N ALA A 31 8.44 3.86 -7.51
CA ALA A 31 8.39 5.31 -7.38
C ALA A 31 7.16 5.93 -8.04
N ASP A 32 6.44 5.19 -8.85
CA ASP A 32 5.23 5.66 -9.52
C ASP A 32 4.26 4.50 -9.77
N GLY A 33 3.05 4.85 -10.23
CA GLY A 33 1.99 3.87 -10.43
C GLY A 33 2.30 2.85 -11.51
N GLU A 34 2.96 3.26 -12.59
CA GLU A 34 3.32 2.38 -13.68
C GLU A 34 4.31 1.31 -13.23
N GLN A 35 5.37 1.73 -12.53
CA GLN A 35 6.33 0.80 -11.93
C GLN A 35 5.65 -0.12 -10.93
N GLY A 36 4.72 0.42 -10.15
CA GLY A 36 3.97 -0.34 -9.14
C GLY A 36 3.15 -1.45 -9.76
N LEU A 37 2.42 -1.16 -10.84
CA LEU A 37 1.63 -2.16 -11.54
C LEU A 37 2.51 -3.26 -12.14
N ARG A 38 3.62 -2.88 -12.74
CA ARG A 38 4.57 -3.83 -13.31
C ARG A 38 5.15 -4.73 -12.23
N SER A 39 5.60 -4.14 -11.12
CA SER A 39 6.17 -4.90 -10.00
C SER A 39 5.16 -5.84 -9.37
N ALA A 40 3.90 -5.43 -9.26
CA ALA A 40 2.85 -6.30 -8.73
C ALA A 40 2.68 -7.56 -9.60
N CYS A 41 2.65 -7.39 -10.90
CA CYS A 41 2.48 -8.52 -11.82
C CYS A 41 3.71 -9.42 -11.89
N GLU A 42 4.90 -8.85 -11.80
CA GLU A 42 6.16 -9.60 -11.91
C GLU A 42 6.53 -10.30 -10.60
N GLN A 43 6.32 -9.65 -9.47
CA GLN A 43 6.79 -10.10 -8.17
C GLN A 43 5.72 -10.79 -7.31
N LEU A 44 4.45 -10.59 -7.62
CA LEU A 44 3.30 -11.15 -6.90
C LEU A 44 3.44 -10.98 -5.38
N PRO A 45 3.46 -9.73 -4.88
CA PRO A 45 3.62 -9.51 -3.45
C PRO A 45 2.42 -10.01 -2.65
N ASP A 46 2.62 -10.16 -1.34
CA ASP A 46 1.55 -10.56 -0.43
C ASP A 46 0.62 -9.40 -0.08
N LEU A 47 1.12 -8.17 -0.21
CA LEU A 47 0.37 -6.96 0.12
C LEU A 47 0.96 -5.77 -0.66
N VAL A 48 0.09 -4.82 -1.01
CA VAL A 48 0.49 -3.57 -1.65
C VAL A 48 0.16 -2.40 -0.73
N LEU A 49 1.14 -1.54 -0.47
CA LEU A 49 0.95 -0.24 0.14
C LEU A 49 0.98 0.80 -0.97
N LEU A 50 -0.12 1.50 -1.15
CA LEU A 50 -0.32 2.40 -2.29
C LEU A 50 -0.58 3.82 -1.82
N ASP A 51 0.31 4.75 -2.20
CA ASP A 51 0.11 6.16 -1.97
C ASP A 51 -0.94 6.71 -2.95
N MET A 52 -1.86 7.51 -2.44
CA MET A 52 -2.87 8.17 -3.28
C MET A 52 -2.29 9.27 -4.16
N MET A 53 -1.24 9.93 -3.71
CA MET A 53 -0.63 11.06 -4.41
C MET A 53 0.59 10.60 -5.19
N LEU A 54 0.35 10.08 -6.39
CA LEU A 54 1.43 9.63 -7.28
C LEU A 54 1.50 10.50 -8.53
N PRO A 55 2.71 10.68 -9.09
CA PRO A 55 2.85 11.33 -10.40
C PRO A 55 2.37 10.40 -11.51
N LYS A 56 2.04 10.94 -12.65
CA LYS A 56 1.63 10.24 -13.89
C LYS A 56 0.28 9.54 -13.77
N VAL A 57 0.16 8.54 -12.88
CA VAL A 57 -1.06 7.75 -12.70
C VAL A 57 -1.51 7.93 -11.24
N SER A 58 -2.76 8.33 -11.02
CA SER A 58 -3.26 8.54 -9.66
C SER A 58 -3.35 7.23 -8.88
N GLY A 59 -3.28 7.33 -7.55
CA GLY A 59 -3.41 6.14 -6.69
C GLY A 59 -4.74 5.41 -6.92
N LEU A 60 -5.82 6.15 -7.15
CA LEU A 60 -7.12 5.52 -7.44
C LEU A 60 -7.09 4.71 -8.73
N ASP A 61 -6.45 5.24 -9.77
CA ASP A 61 -6.32 4.52 -11.05
C ASP A 61 -5.46 3.26 -10.89
N VAL A 62 -4.40 3.33 -10.08
CA VAL A 62 -3.57 2.16 -9.76
C VAL A 62 -4.40 1.11 -9.03
N LEU A 63 -5.19 1.52 -8.03
CA LEU A 63 -6.07 0.62 -7.30
C LEU A 63 -7.05 -0.08 -8.24
N ARG A 64 -7.70 0.67 -9.11
CA ARG A 64 -8.62 0.10 -10.09
C ARG A 64 -7.94 -0.90 -11.03
N ALA A 65 -6.75 -0.56 -11.50
CA ALA A 65 -5.98 -1.46 -12.36
C ALA A 65 -5.60 -2.75 -11.65
N LEU A 66 -5.16 -2.67 -10.40
CA LEU A 66 -4.84 -3.85 -9.60
C LEU A 66 -6.06 -4.74 -9.39
N LYS A 67 -7.20 -4.16 -9.05
CA LYS A 67 -8.42 -4.92 -8.79
C LYS A 67 -9.09 -5.43 -10.06
N GLY A 68 -8.77 -4.85 -11.19
CA GLY A 68 -9.27 -5.32 -12.50
C GLY A 68 -8.43 -6.39 -13.16
N ASP A 69 -7.24 -6.68 -12.64
CA ASP A 69 -6.33 -7.67 -13.23
C ASP A 69 -6.48 -9.01 -12.52
N PRO A 70 -6.91 -10.07 -13.22
CA PRO A 70 -7.10 -11.41 -12.61
C PRO A 70 -5.85 -11.95 -11.93
N LEU A 71 -4.67 -11.56 -12.38
CA LEU A 71 -3.40 -12.03 -11.82
C LEU A 71 -3.14 -11.51 -10.42
N VAL A 72 -3.55 -10.27 -10.14
CA VAL A 72 -3.20 -9.57 -8.89
C VAL A 72 -4.40 -9.09 -8.08
N LYS A 73 -5.62 -9.25 -8.56
CA LYS A 73 -6.81 -8.74 -7.87
C LYS A 73 -7.01 -9.29 -6.46
N HIS A 74 -6.45 -10.45 -6.16
CA HIS A 74 -6.55 -11.09 -4.85
C HIS A 74 -5.58 -10.50 -3.83
N ILE A 75 -4.59 -9.73 -4.27
CA ILE A 75 -3.59 -9.15 -3.38
C ILE A 75 -4.21 -7.96 -2.64
N PRO A 76 -4.21 -7.97 -1.29
CA PRO A 76 -4.78 -6.86 -0.54
C PRO A 76 -3.98 -5.58 -0.73
N VAL A 77 -4.71 -4.45 -0.82
CA VAL A 77 -4.13 -3.13 -1.00
C VAL A 77 -4.51 -2.24 0.17
N ILE A 78 -3.52 -1.68 0.84
CA ILE A 78 -3.73 -0.64 1.85
C ILE A 78 -3.40 0.70 1.18
N VAL A 79 -4.35 1.62 1.21
CA VAL A 79 -4.18 2.95 0.63
C VAL A 79 -3.63 3.90 1.67
N LEU A 80 -2.55 4.59 1.33
CA LEU A 80 -1.95 5.63 2.17
C LEU A 80 -2.39 6.99 1.65
N SER A 81 -2.98 7.81 2.50
CA SER A 81 -3.54 9.09 2.09
C SER A 81 -3.17 10.20 3.05
N GLY A 82 -3.03 11.43 2.55
CA GLY A 82 -2.88 12.61 3.38
C GLY A 82 -4.22 13.06 3.96
N LEU A 83 -4.14 13.92 4.97
CA LEU A 83 -5.32 14.50 5.58
C LEU A 83 -6.13 15.27 4.54
N GLY A 84 -7.45 15.05 4.53
CA GLY A 84 -8.37 15.77 3.65
C GLY A 84 -8.42 15.28 2.21
N GLN A 85 -7.63 14.28 1.84
CA GLN A 85 -7.57 13.78 0.47
C GLN A 85 -8.46 12.57 0.22
N ALA A 86 -8.99 11.99 1.27
CA ALA A 86 -9.57 10.68 1.15
C ALA A 86 -11.09 10.71 1.22
N ASN A 87 -11.70 10.03 0.28
CA ASN A 87 -13.04 9.51 0.44
C ASN A 87 -12.88 8.03 0.79
N GLU A 88 -12.85 7.74 2.09
CA GLU A 88 -12.62 6.40 2.60
C GLU A 88 -13.63 5.39 2.07
N ALA A 89 -14.91 5.76 2.07
CA ALA A 89 -15.97 4.90 1.58
C ALA A 89 -15.77 4.55 0.09
N LYS A 90 -15.34 5.52 -0.70
CA LYS A 90 -15.09 5.31 -2.13
C LYS A 90 -13.91 4.36 -2.35
N LEU A 91 -12.83 4.53 -1.57
CA LEU A 91 -11.66 3.68 -1.69
C LEU A 91 -11.96 2.23 -1.31
N LEU A 92 -12.71 2.02 -0.24
CA LEU A 92 -13.13 0.68 0.16
C LEU A 92 -14.04 0.06 -0.90
N LYS A 93 -14.93 0.84 -1.49
CA LYS A 93 -15.81 0.37 -2.56
C LYS A 93 -15.03 -0.03 -3.81
N GLU A 94 -13.93 0.68 -4.10
CA GLU A 94 -13.06 0.35 -5.24
C GLU A 94 -12.15 -0.86 -4.97
N GLY A 95 -12.20 -1.41 -3.78
CA GLY A 95 -11.52 -2.66 -3.47
C GLY A 95 -10.33 -2.56 -2.52
N ALA A 96 -10.07 -1.39 -1.91
CA ALA A 96 -9.02 -1.27 -0.91
C ALA A 96 -9.36 -2.14 0.30
N ALA A 97 -8.39 -2.88 0.81
CA ALA A 97 -8.57 -3.71 2.00
C ALA A 97 -8.58 -2.86 3.27
N ALA A 98 -7.84 -1.77 3.28
CA ALA A 98 -7.75 -0.85 4.39
C ALA A 98 -7.28 0.52 3.91
N PHE A 99 -7.40 1.48 4.79
CA PHE A 99 -7.11 2.87 4.53
C PHE A 99 -6.28 3.39 5.70
N PHE A 100 -5.19 4.09 5.41
CA PHE A 100 -4.30 4.65 6.41
C PHE A 100 -4.06 6.12 6.11
N VAL A 101 -4.33 6.99 7.09
CA VAL A 101 -4.11 8.42 6.97
C VAL A 101 -2.70 8.76 7.43
N LYS A 102 -1.90 9.35 6.56
CA LYS A 102 -0.57 9.82 6.90
C LYS A 102 -0.70 11.04 7.81
N SER A 103 0.04 11.06 8.92
CA SER A 103 0.09 12.21 9.80
C SER A 103 1.50 12.75 9.86
N GLU A 104 1.65 14.07 9.74
CA GLU A 104 2.97 14.72 9.83
C GLU A 104 3.50 14.77 11.26
N LYS A 105 2.64 14.56 12.26
CA LYS A 105 2.95 14.87 13.65
C LYS A 105 3.79 13.84 14.40
N SER A 106 3.98 12.63 13.88
CA SER A 106 4.92 11.69 14.50
C SER A 106 5.23 10.54 13.55
N LEU A 107 6.37 10.63 12.89
CA LEU A 107 6.86 9.57 12.02
C LEU A 107 7.01 8.24 12.75
N GLU A 108 7.43 8.28 14.01
CA GLU A 108 7.61 7.07 14.80
C GLU A 108 6.29 6.37 15.13
N ASN A 109 5.28 7.13 15.58
CA ASN A 109 3.96 6.56 15.88
C ASN A 109 3.24 6.08 14.61
N ASN A 110 3.42 6.80 13.49
CA ASN A 110 2.83 6.40 12.22
C ASN A 110 3.36 5.07 11.73
N SER A 111 4.66 4.82 11.89
CA SER A 111 5.26 3.55 11.48
C SER A 111 4.69 2.38 12.26
N SER A 112 4.51 2.53 13.57
CA SER A 112 3.93 1.49 14.41
C SER A 112 2.48 1.18 14.03
N ILE A 113 1.67 2.21 13.80
CA ILE A 113 0.27 2.06 13.38
C ILE A 113 0.20 1.42 12.00
N LEU A 114 1.08 1.82 11.08
CA LEU A 114 1.14 1.23 9.74
C LEU A 114 1.43 -0.28 9.81
N ILE A 115 2.40 -0.68 10.63
CA ILE A 115 2.75 -2.09 10.78
C ILE A 115 1.57 -2.87 11.35
N GLN A 116 0.85 -2.32 12.33
CA GLN A 116 -0.35 -2.94 12.88
C GLN A 116 -1.41 -3.14 11.79
N ALA A 117 -1.61 -2.15 10.93
CA ALA A 117 -2.56 -2.25 9.82
C ALA A 117 -2.15 -3.33 8.83
N VAL A 118 -0.87 -3.41 8.49
CA VAL A 118 -0.33 -4.44 7.60
C VAL A 118 -0.57 -5.83 8.18
N GLU A 119 -0.24 -6.02 9.46
CA GLU A 119 -0.43 -7.30 10.13
C GLU A 119 -1.89 -7.72 10.18
N ALA A 120 -2.79 -6.79 10.47
CA ALA A 120 -4.22 -7.06 10.52
C ALA A 120 -4.77 -7.50 9.15
N VAL A 121 -4.38 -6.80 8.10
CA VAL A 121 -4.82 -7.13 6.73
C VAL A 121 -4.29 -8.48 6.30
N LEU A 122 -3.01 -8.77 6.56
CA LEU A 122 -2.41 -10.06 6.20
C LEU A 122 -3.02 -11.21 6.99
N SER A 123 -3.33 -11.01 8.26
CA SER A 123 -4.01 -12.02 9.08
C SER A 123 -5.40 -12.33 8.54
N ASN A 124 -6.16 -11.32 8.15
CA ASN A 124 -7.48 -11.50 7.57
C ASN A 124 -7.41 -12.21 6.21
N ALA A 125 -6.43 -11.89 5.39
CA ALA A 125 -6.24 -12.55 4.10
C ALA A 125 -5.95 -14.04 4.28
N LYS A 126 -5.15 -14.42 5.28
CA LYS A 126 -4.87 -15.82 5.60
C LYS A 126 -6.12 -16.53 6.12
N ALA A 127 -6.94 -15.85 6.91
CA ALA A 127 -8.14 -16.44 7.49
C ALA A 127 -9.21 -16.75 6.44
N ARG A 128 -9.12 -16.17 5.26
CA ARG A 128 -10.08 -16.38 4.17
C ARG A 128 -9.74 -17.54 3.24
N VAL A 129 -8.64 -18.19 3.47
CA VAL A 129 -8.19 -19.32 2.63
C VAL A 129 -8.96 -20.58 2.92
#